data_0f7df0198eb488fe32fa3591bdabb636
#
_entry.id   0f7df0198eb488fe32fa3591bdabb636
#
_cell.length_a   1.000
_cell.length_b   1.000
_cell.length_c   1.000
_cell.angle_alpha   90.00
_cell.angle_beta   90.00
_cell.angle_gamma   90.00
#
_symmetry.space_group_name_H-M   'P 1'
#
loop_
_entity.id
_entity.type
_entity.pdbx_description
1 polymer ?
#
loop_
_entity_poly.entity_id
_entity_poly.type
_entity_poly.pdbx_seq_one_letter_code
_entity_poly.pdbx_strand_id
1 'polypeptide(L)'
;QYVLFSTKTTGSDGKSTDMSDDKKAEVKKKAEDFQKDAASAEDFSVFATAVGASATDLTFDSDTTSPNEDLIKAADKLKEGEVTDVIEADNGYYVAKVVSLLDRDATDTKKESIVSQRKSDQYQSICKKWKKKTDIKVHKKVWNTISFADQGVTVKSTTEDTDTSSDSSSK
;
A
#
# COMPACT_ATOMS: atom_id res chain seq x y z
N GLN A 1 11.69 7.73 1.35
CA GLN A 1 11.28 8.06 2.73
C GLN A 1 10.53 9.38 2.75
N TYR A 2 9.50 9.49 3.59
CA TYR A 2 8.78 10.76 3.77
C TYR A 2 8.44 11.00 5.23
N VAL A 3 8.22 12.27 5.57
CA VAL A 3 7.73 12.73 6.87
C VAL A 3 6.43 13.51 6.65
N LEU A 4 5.43 13.27 7.51
CA LEU A 4 4.21 14.05 7.59
C LEU A 4 4.23 14.93 8.85
N PHE A 5 4.17 16.21 8.66
CA PHE A 5 3.89 17.18 9.69
C PHE A 5 2.38 17.43 9.75
N SER A 6 1.68 16.69 10.61
CA SER A 6 0.22 16.72 10.68
C SER A 6 -0.30 18.08 11.20
N THR A 7 -1.33 18.59 10.53
CA THR A 7 -2.10 19.76 10.97
C THR A 7 -3.37 19.36 11.73
N LYS A 8 -3.50 18.06 12.04
CA LYS A 8 -4.63 17.50 12.80
C LYS A 8 -4.20 17.02 14.16
N THR A 9 -5.04 17.23 15.16
CA THR A 9 -4.89 16.69 16.51
C THR A 9 -5.95 15.62 16.74
N THR A 10 -5.54 14.51 17.37
CA THR A 10 -6.48 13.47 17.79
C THR A 10 -6.85 13.71 19.25
N GLY A 11 -8.13 13.95 19.51
CA GLY A 11 -8.67 14.08 20.86
C GLY A 11 -8.66 12.75 21.63
N SER A 12 -8.88 12.81 22.93
CA SER A 12 -9.01 11.62 23.79
C SER A 12 -10.20 10.71 23.41
N ASP A 13 -11.13 11.22 22.65
CA ASP A 13 -12.29 10.52 22.09
C ASP A 13 -11.99 9.82 20.72
N GLY A 14 -10.74 9.88 20.29
CA GLY A 14 -10.30 9.31 19.00
C GLY A 14 -10.69 10.14 17.78
N LYS A 15 -11.35 11.30 17.96
CA LYS A 15 -11.70 12.17 16.83
C LYS A 15 -10.54 13.06 16.42
N SER A 16 -10.33 13.15 15.13
CA SER A 16 -9.33 14.05 14.54
C SER A 16 -9.99 15.41 14.28
N THR A 17 -9.37 16.48 14.75
CA THR A 17 -9.79 17.86 14.56
C THR A 17 -8.65 18.68 13.97
N ASP A 18 -9.00 19.66 13.14
CA ASP A 18 -8.00 20.57 12.58
C ASP A 18 -7.40 21.47 13.65
N MET A 19 -6.12 21.75 13.53
CA MET A 19 -5.44 22.76 14.35
C MET A 19 -5.92 24.17 13.96
N SER A 20 -5.75 25.14 14.88
CA SER A 20 -5.95 26.57 14.58
C SER A 20 -4.94 27.05 13.52
N ASP A 21 -5.29 28.14 12.83
CA ASP A 21 -4.45 28.67 11.74
C ASP A 21 -3.04 29.06 12.23
N ASP A 22 -2.93 29.61 13.45
CA ASP A 22 -1.63 29.91 14.05
C ASP A 22 -0.76 28.66 14.22
N LYS A 23 -1.36 27.56 14.70
CA LYS A 23 -0.65 26.29 14.83
C LYS A 23 -0.32 25.66 13.50
N LYS A 24 -1.20 25.78 12.50
CA LYS A 24 -0.90 25.33 11.12
C LYS A 24 0.31 26.08 10.55
N ALA A 25 0.41 27.38 10.79
CA ALA A 25 1.56 28.20 10.37
C ALA A 25 2.87 27.75 11.06
N GLU A 26 2.81 27.42 12.35
CA GLU A 26 3.97 26.87 13.08
C GLU A 26 4.39 25.50 12.51
N VAL A 27 3.44 24.63 12.18
CA VAL A 27 3.71 23.31 11.58
C VAL A 27 4.30 23.48 10.19
N LYS A 28 3.80 24.41 9.39
CA LYS A 28 4.37 24.73 8.07
C LYS A 28 5.81 25.17 8.18
N LYS A 29 6.11 26.09 9.09
CA LYS A 29 7.47 26.54 9.34
C LYS A 29 8.40 25.41 9.76
N LYS A 30 7.93 24.50 10.62
CA LYS A 30 8.70 23.31 11.01
C LYS A 30 9.00 22.42 9.80
N ALA A 31 8.04 22.24 8.90
CA ALA A 31 8.24 21.46 7.67
C ALA A 31 9.24 22.14 6.73
N GLU A 32 9.21 23.47 6.59
CA GLU A 32 10.16 24.25 5.78
C GLU A 32 11.58 24.22 6.34
N ASP A 33 11.73 24.35 7.67
CA ASP A 33 13.02 24.26 8.34
C ASP A 33 13.57 22.82 8.23
N PHE A 34 12.72 21.82 8.43
CA PHE A 34 13.07 20.42 8.23
C PHE A 34 13.56 20.14 6.79
N GLN A 35 12.86 20.63 5.79
CA GLN A 35 13.20 20.43 4.37
C GLN A 35 14.59 20.96 4.04
N LYS A 36 14.96 22.14 4.55
CA LYS A 36 16.27 22.77 4.32
C LYS A 36 17.41 21.92 4.89
N ASP A 37 17.21 21.46 6.14
CA ASP A 37 18.25 20.73 6.86
C ASP A 37 18.32 19.26 6.39
N ALA A 38 17.19 18.65 6.03
CA ALA A 38 17.11 17.29 5.52
C ALA A 38 17.87 17.08 4.20
N ALA A 39 18.03 18.14 3.39
CA ALA A 39 18.78 18.06 2.15
C ALA A 39 20.26 17.71 2.39
N SER A 40 20.82 18.16 3.52
CA SER A 40 22.22 17.90 3.93
C SER A 40 22.38 16.73 4.89
N ALA A 41 21.27 16.15 5.37
CA ALA A 41 21.30 15.03 6.30
C ALA A 41 21.78 13.74 5.60
N GLU A 42 22.76 13.07 6.21
CA GLU A 42 23.25 11.77 5.73
C GLU A 42 22.19 10.70 5.83
N ASP A 43 21.48 10.64 6.97
CA ASP A 43 20.36 9.73 7.20
C ASP A 43 19.09 10.53 7.52
N PHE A 44 18.12 10.42 6.60
CA PHE A 44 16.84 11.14 6.68
C PHE A 44 15.99 10.67 7.87
N SER A 45 16.00 9.37 8.15
CA SER A 45 15.19 8.77 9.22
C SER A 45 15.73 9.15 10.61
N VAL A 46 17.05 9.11 10.77
CA VAL A 46 17.71 9.54 12.02
C VAL A 46 17.48 11.03 12.24
N PHE A 47 17.62 11.84 11.19
CA PHE A 47 17.38 13.29 11.28
C PHE A 47 15.90 13.58 11.64
N ALA A 48 14.94 12.92 11.01
CA ALA A 48 13.53 13.06 11.33
C ALA A 48 13.26 12.77 12.83
N THR A 49 13.83 11.69 13.33
CA THR A 49 13.69 11.31 14.76
C THR A 49 14.29 12.36 15.69
N ALA A 50 15.44 12.94 15.34
CA ALA A 50 16.12 13.96 16.14
C ALA A 50 15.28 15.24 16.29
N VAL A 51 14.45 15.59 15.33
CA VAL A 51 13.52 16.74 15.37
C VAL A 51 12.12 16.38 15.87
N GLY A 52 11.95 15.15 16.37
CA GLY A 52 10.67 14.68 16.93
C GLY A 52 9.63 14.31 15.87
N ALA A 53 10.05 14.06 14.63
CA ALA A 53 9.22 13.57 13.55
C ALA A 53 9.50 12.07 13.27
N SER A 54 8.63 11.41 12.51
CA SER A 54 8.81 10.02 12.12
C SER A 54 8.90 9.91 10.60
N ALA A 55 9.99 9.33 10.11
CA ALA A 55 10.09 8.98 8.70
C ALA A 55 9.37 7.67 8.42
N THR A 56 8.71 7.61 7.28
CA THR A 56 8.03 6.42 6.78
C THR A 56 8.67 6.02 5.45
N ASP A 57 8.99 4.74 5.31
CA ASP A 57 9.46 4.17 4.06
C ASP A 57 8.28 3.96 3.10
N LEU A 58 8.49 4.30 1.84
CA LEU A 58 7.51 4.11 0.79
C LEU A 58 8.21 3.72 -0.51
N THR A 59 7.79 2.61 -1.09
CA THR A 59 8.09 2.26 -2.46
C THR A 59 6.89 2.61 -3.33
N PHE A 60 7.12 3.28 -4.45
CA PHE A 60 6.05 3.73 -5.35
C PHE A 60 6.39 3.45 -6.82
N ASP A 61 5.34 3.40 -7.63
CA ASP A 61 5.39 3.29 -9.09
C ASP A 61 4.44 4.33 -9.73
N SER A 62 4.30 4.31 -11.04
CA SER A 62 3.45 5.25 -11.80
C SER A 62 1.97 5.20 -11.41
N ASP A 63 1.50 4.13 -10.80
CA ASP A 63 0.11 3.92 -10.43
C ASP A 63 -0.16 4.28 -8.96
N THR A 64 0.89 4.61 -8.21
CA THR A 64 0.80 4.93 -6.78
C THR A 64 0.26 6.34 -6.59
N THR A 65 -0.76 6.47 -5.75
CA THR A 65 -1.39 7.77 -5.40
C THR A 65 -1.41 8.06 -3.90
N SER A 66 -1.04 7.08 -3.08
CA SER A 66 -1.00 7.19 -1.63
C SER A 66 0.45 7.38 -1.15
N PRO A 67 0.70 8.16 -0.09
CA PRO A 67 -0.23 8.85 0.79
C PRO A 67 -0.79 10.16 0.22
N ASN A 68 -0.15 10.74 -0.79
CA ASN A 68 -0.56 11.95 -1.48
C ASN A 68 -0.01 11.95 -2.90
N GLU A 69 -0.87 12.23 -3.88
CA GLU A 69 -0.52 12.16 -5.31
C GLU A 69 0.53 13.23 -5.70
N ASP A 70 0.44 14.43 -5.14
CA ASP A 70 1.39 15.50 -5.45
C ASP A 70 2.78 15.20 -4.86
N LEU A 71 2.82 14.53 -3.70
CA LEU A 71 4.08 14.03 -3.13
C LEU A 71 4.75 13.02 -4.05
N ILE A 72 3.99 12.05 -4.56
CA ILE A 72 4.51 11.03 -5.49
C ILE A 72 5.03 11.69 -6.77
N LYS A 73 4.26 12.60 -7.37
CA LYS A 73 4.67 13.35 -8.58
C LYS A 73 5.90 14.22 -8.36
N ALA A 74 6.05 14.78 -7.16
CA ALA A 74 7.23 15.58 -6.83
C ALA A 74 8.47 14.67 -6.66
N ALA A 75 8.31 13.55 -5.92
CA ALA A 75 9.39 12.59 -5.71
C ALA A 75 9.86 11.91 -7.00
N ASP A 76 8.94 11.61 -7.94
CA ASP A 76 9.26 10.98 -9.24
C ASP A 76 10.20 11.82 -10.13
N LYS A 77 10.24 13.13 -9.91
CA LYS A 77 11.11 14.05 -10.66
C LYS A 77 12.49 14.20 -10.07
N LEU A 78 12.72 13.71 -8.87
CA LEU A 78 13.94 13.86 -8.11
C LEU A 78 14.95 12.75 -8.40
N LYS A 79 16.21 13.05 -8.15
CA LYS A 79 17.29 12.06 -8.16
C LYS A 79 17.47 11.46 -6.78
N GLU A 80 18.21 10.37 -6.75
CA GLU A 80 18.63 9.74 -5.50
C GLU A 80 19.38 10.74 -4.60
N GLY A 81 18.98 10.82 -3.35
CA GLY A 81 19.49 11.74 -2.34
C GLY A 81 18.80 13.11 -2.29
N GLU A 82 18.02 13.48 -3.31
CA GLU A 82 17.31 14.75 -3.33
C GLU A 82 16.06 14.75 -2.44
N VAL A 83 15.68 15.93 -1.95
CA VAL A 83 14.54 16.17 -1.07
C VAL A 83 13.50 17.01 -1.81
N THR A 84 12.23 16.69 -1.65
CA THR A 84 11.12 17.49 -2.24
C THR A 84 11.01 18.84 -1.55
N ASP A 85 10.36 19.77 -2.23
CA ASP A 85 9.77 20.93 -1.57
C ASP A 85 8.69 20.47 -0.57
N VAL A 86 8.26 21.38 0.32
CA VAL A 86 7.15 21.13 1.23
C VAL A 86 5.85 21.03 0.44
N ILE A 87 5.21 19.86 0.50
CA ILE A 87 3.94 19.59 -0.18
C ILE A 87 2.79 19.74 0.81
N GLU A 88 1.89 20.67 0.52
CA GLU A 88 0.70 20.92 1.34
C GLU A 88 -0.41 19.94 0.96
N ALA A 89 -1.05 19.34 1.97
CA ALA A 89 -2.18 18.43 1.85
C ALA A 89 -3.21 18.68 2.96
N ASP A 90 -4.41 18.10 2.82
CA ASP A 90 -5.53 18.28 3.77
C ASP A 90 -5.20 17.84 5.21
N ASN A 91 -4.24 16.94 5.37
CA ASN A 91 -3.84 16.38 6.66
C ASN A 91 -2.53 16.95 7.21
N GLY A 92 -1.85 17.82 6.47
CA GLY A 92 -0.60 18.44 6.88
C GLY A 92 0.38 18.71 5.74
N TYR A 93 1.65 18.78 6.10
CA TYR A 93 2.75 19.08 5.18
C TYR A 93 3.65 17.86 5.05
N TYR A 94 3.94 17.49 3.81
CA TYR A 94 4.83 16.38 3.50
C TYR A 94 6.19 16.88 3.03
N VAL A 95 7.23 16.18 3.45
CA VAL A 95 8.59 16.30 2.92
C VAL A 95 9.11 14.89 2.68
N ALA A 96 9.65 14.63 1.49
CA ALA A 96 10.22 13.34 1.15
C ALA A 96 11.66 13.44 0.64
N LYS A 97 12.43 12.39 0.88
CA LYS A 97 13.76 12.17 0.31
C LYS A 97 13.76 10.89 -0.51
N VAL A 98 14.26 10.98 -1.73
CA VAL A 98 14.47 9.80 -2.58
C VAL A 98 15.74 9.09 -2.14
N VAL A 99 15.59 7.90 -1.58
CA VAL A 99 16.72 7.10 -1.07
C VAL A 99 17.30 6.23 -2.18
N SER A 100 16.45 5.69 -3.04
CA SER A 100 16.86 4.87 -4.18
C SER A 100 15.85 5.02 -5.31
N LEU A 101 16.34 5.06 -6.55
CA LEU A 101 15.50 5.09 -7.75
C LEU A 101 15.00 3.70 -8.16
N LEU A 102 15.56 2.64 -7.60
CA LEU A 102 15.19 1.28 -7.94
C LEU A 102 15.14 0.40 -6.70
N ASP A 103 13.93 0.01 -6.32
CA ASP A 103 13.68 -1.07 -5.38
C ASP A 103 13.58 -2.39 -6.15
N ARG A 104 14.63 -3.24 -6.07
CA ARG A 104 14.69 -4.51 -6.79
C ARG A 104 13.68 -5.51 -6.29
N ASP A 105 13.50 -5.62 -4.99
CA ASP A 105 12.60 -6.59 -4.37
C ASP A 105 11.13 -6.26 -4.70
N ALA A 106 10.76 -4.99 -4.58
CA ALA A 106 9.44 -4.53 -5.00
C ALA A 106 9.22 -4.70 -6.51
N THR A 107 10.26 -4.43 -7.33
CA THR A 107 10.21 -4.62 -8.79
C THR A 107 9.99 -6.08 -9.16
N ASP A 108 10.68 -7.00 -8.53
CA ASP A 108 10.55 -8.44 -8.81
C ASP A 108 9.20 -8.98 -8.34
N THR A 109 8.72 -8.55 -7.18
CA THR A 109 7.37 -8.85 -6.71
C THR A 109 6.30 -8.33 -7.68
N LYS A 110 6.44 -7.10 -8.18
CA LYS A 110 5.51 -6.54 -9.18
C LYS A 110 5.52 -7.33 -10.49
N LYS A 111 6.69 -7.74 -10.97
CA LYS A 111 6.82 -8.60 -12.18
C LYS A 111 6.07 -9.92 -12.00
N GLU A 112 6.24 -10.61 -10.87
CA GLU A 112 5.53 -11.85 -10.59
C GLU A 112 4.01 -11.65 -10.57
N SER A 113 3.55 -10.59 -9.93
CA SER A 113 2.14 -10.20 -9.91
C SER A 113 1.59 -9.96 -11.32
N ILE A 114 2.29 -9.18 -12.16
CA ILE A 114 1.91 -8.91 -13.54
C ILE A 114 1.86 -10.21 -14.35
N VAL A 115 2.85 -11.09 -14.21
CA VAL A 115 2.87 -12.39 -14.91
C VAL A 115 1.68 -13.25 -14.50
N SER A 116 1.38 -13.31 -13.21
CA SER A 116 0.23 -14.05 -12.68
C SER A 116 -1.10 -13.50 -13.22
N GLN A 117 -1.26 -12.18 -13.18
CA GLN A 117 -2.46 -11.53 -13.73
C GLN A 117 -2.63 -11.80 -15.24
N ARG A 118 -1.57 -11.66 -16.03
CA ARG A 118 -1.61 -11.94 -17.47
C ARG A 118 -1.96 -13.39 -17.79
N LYS A 119 -1.44 -14.35 -17.01
CA LYS A 119 -1.81 -15.78 -17.15
C LYS A 119 -3.29 -15.99 -16.87
N SER A 120 -3.82 -15.39 -15.82
CA SER A 120 -5.24 -15.45 -15.47
C SER A 120 -6.13 -14.86 -16.57
N ASP A 121 -5.78 -13.68 -17.06
CA ASP A 121 -6.54 -12.99 -18.12
C ASP A 121 -6.52 -13.79 -19.42
N GLN A 122 -5.38 -14.35 -19.79
CA GLN A 122 -5.26 -15.22 -20.96
C GLN A 122 -6.11 -16.47 -20.82
N TYR A 123 -6.05 -17.14 -19.66
CA TYR A 123 -6.88 -18.31 -19.37
C TYR A 123 -8.37 -17.99 -19.50
N GLN A 124 -8.83 -16.91 -18.87
CA GLN A 124 -10.23 -16.47 -18.96
C GLN A 124 -10.64 -16.14 -20.40
N SER A 125 -9.76 -15.49 -21.16
CA SER A 125 -9.99 -15.17 -22.57
C SER A 125 -10.17 -16.45 -23.41
N ILE A 126 -9.31 -17.45 -23.22
CA ILE A 126 -9.39 -18.74 -23.88
C ILE A 126 -10.70 -19.45 -23.50
N CYS A 127 -11.05 -19.50 -22.22
CA CYS A 127 -12.30 -20.11 -21.76
C CYS A 127 -13.53 -19.42 -22.37
N LYS A 128 -13.53 -18.07 -22.43
CA LYS A 128 -14.61 -17.32 -23.10
C LYS A 128 -14.72 -17.65 -24.58
N LYS A 129 -13.59 -17.79 -25.30
CA LYS A 129 -13.56 -18.20 -26.70
C LYS A 129 -14.11 -19.62 -26.90
N TRP A 130 -13.73 -20.55 -26.03
CA TRP A 130 -14.23 -21.92 -26.09
C TRP A 130 -15.74 -22.01 -25.82
N LYS A 131 -16.22 -21.32 -24.78
CA LYS A 131 -17.66 -21.24 -24.47
C LYS A 131 -18.48 -20.71 -25.64
N LYS A 132 -17.97 -19.72 -26.39
CA LYS A 132 -18.64 -19.17 -27.57
C LYS A 132 -18.69 -20.16 -28.78
N LYS A 133 -17.68 -21.04 -28.88
CA LYS A 133 -17.57 -22.02 -29.97
C LYS A 133 -18.24 -23.35 -29.63
N THR A 134 -18.57 -23.61 -28.38
CA THR A 134 -19.14 -24.87 -27.92
C THR A 134 -20.63 -24.70 -27.68
N ASP A 135 -21.43 -25.56 -28.30
CA ASP A 135 -22.88 -25.65 -28.01
C ASP A 135 -23.08 -26.49 -26.76
N ILE A 136 -23.41 -25.81 -25.67
CA ILE A 136 -23.62 -26.44 -24.35
C ILE A 136 -25.12 -26.68 -24.20
N LYS A 137 -25.55 -27.93 -24.29
CA LYS A 137 -26.93 -28.34 -24.05
C LYS A 137 -27.07 -28.87 -22.61
N VAL A 138 -27.73 -28.09 -21.75
CA VAL A 138 -28.03 -28.52 -20.37
C VAL A 138 -29.39 -29.20 -20.36
N HIS A 139 -29.45 -30.48 -19.97
CA HIS A 139 -30.69 -31.21 -19.76
C HIS A 139 -31.28 -30.78 -18.42
N LYS A 140 -32.06 -29.68 -18.41
CA LYS A 140 -32.62 -29.07 -17.20
C LYS A 140 -33.46 -30.06 -16.35
N LYS A 141 -34.15 -31.01 -16.98
CA LYS A 141 -34.90 -32.02 -16.20
C LYS A 141 -33.99 -32.88 -15.34
N VAL A 142 -32.85 -33.30 -15.87
CA VAL A 142 -31.87 -34.11 -15.11
C VAL A 142 -31.11 -33.23 -14.11
N TRP A 143 -30.70 -32.02 -14.55
CA TRP A 143 -29.97 -31.09 -13.67
C TRP A 143 -30.76 -30.73 -12.40
N ASN A 144 -32.04 -30.48 -12.53
CA ASN A 144 -32.92 -30.11 -11.40
C ASN A 144 -33.21 -31.27 -10.43
N THR A 145 -32.88 -32.52 -10.78
CA THR A 145 -32.99 -33.67 -9.86
C THR A 145 -31.72 -33.91 -9.04
N ILE A 146 -30.63 -33.17 -9.34
CA ILE A 146 -29.37 -33.31 -8.62
C ILE A 146 -29.46 -32.43 -7.37
N SER A 147 -29.51 -33.06 -6.17
CA SER A 147 -29.37 -32.36 -4.89
C SER A 147 -27.98 -32.60 -4.34
N PHE A 148 -27.23 -31.57 -4.17
CA PHE A 148 -25.88 -31.67 -3.57
C PHE A 148 -25.94 -31.94 -2.06
N ALA A 149 -27.06 -31.63 -1.42
CA ALA A 149 -27.26 -31.90 -0.01
C ALA A 149 -27.39 -33.41 0.28
N ASP A 150 -28.00 -34.18 -0.64
CA ASP A 150 -28.28 -35.60 -0.45
C ASP A 150 -27.13 -36.52 -0.87
N GLN A 151 -26.13 -36.00 -1.56
CA GLN A 151 -25.04 -36.81 -2.12
C GLN A 151 -23.80 -36.90 -1.25
N GLY A 152 -23.79 -36.35 -0.05
CA GLY A 152 -22.65 -36.43 0.86
C GLY A 152 -21.35 -35.83 0.34
N VAL A 153 -21.45 -34.94 -0.67
CA VAL A 153 -20.27 -34.24 -1.21
C VAL A 153 -19.89 -33.11 -0.25
N THR A 154 -19.01 -33.41 0.66
CA THR A 154 -18.35 -32.41 1.49
C THR A 154 -17.25 -31.75 0.64
N VAL A 155 -17.40 -30.48 0.34
CA VAL A 155 -16.29 -29.68 -0.17
C VAL A 155 -15.26 -29.58 0.94
N LYS A 156 -14.13 -30.30 0.83
CA LYS A 156 -12.99 -30.07 1.72
C LYS A 156 -12.51 -28.64 1.42
N SER A 157 -12.81 -27.72 2.33
CA SER A 157 -12.12 -26.44 2.34
C SER A 157 -10.67 -26.72 2.68
N THR A 158 -9.76 -26.47 1.78
CA THR A 158 -8.31 -26.41 2.04
C THR A 158 -8.04 -25.11 2.81
N THR A 159 -8.43 -25.05 4.07
CA THR A 159 -7.79 -24.21 5.05
C THR A 159 -6.54 -24.98 5.45
N GLU A 160 -5.38 -24.50 5.04
CA GLU A 160 -4.13 -24.94 5.61
C GLU A 160 -4.17 -24.64 7.11
N ASP A 161 -4.30 -25.69 7.91
CA ASP A 161 -4.10 -25.62 9.35
C ASP A 161 -2.64 -25.25 9.59
N THR A 162 -2.38 -23.99 9.88
CA THR A 162 -1.15 -23.56 10.54
C THR A 162 -1.21 -24.06 11.99
N ASP A 163 -0.76 -25.27 12.19
CA ASP A 163 -0.58 -25.88 13.51
C ASP A 163 0.59 -25.16 14.23
N THR A 164 0.22 -24.17 15.02
CA THR A 164 1.15 -23.52 15.96
C THR A 164 1.08 -24.31 17.26
N SER A 165 1.76 -25.44 17.32
CA SER A 165 1.99 -26.13 18.59
C SER A 165 2.97 -25.33 19.46
N SER A 166 2.42 -24.53 20.36
CA SER A 166 3.17 -23.99 21.50
C SER A 166 3.31 -25.10 22.56
N ASP A 167 4.46 -25.77 22.54
CA ASP A 167 4.87 -26.64 23.64
C ASP A 167 5.42 -25.77 24.80
N SER A 168 4.59 -25.63 25.83
CA SER A 168 5.00 -25.09 27.12
C SER A 168 5.13 -26.24 28.13
N SER A 169 6.32 -26.83 28.26
CA SER A 169 6.61 -27.75 29.34
C SER A 169 7.39 -27.03 30.44
N SER A 170 6.69 -26.80 31.52
CA SER A 170 7.27 -26.52 32.83
C SER A 170 7.96 -27.77 33.39
N LYS A 171 9.22 -27.67 33.75
CA LYS A 171 9.74 -28.18 35.01
C LYS A 171 11.11 -27.62 35.31
#